data_cec50782290cdb882d356703d480a5e0
#
_entry.id   cec50782290cdb882d356703d480a5e0
#
_cell.length_a   1.000
_cell.length_b   1.000
_cell.length_c   1.000
_cell.angle_alpha   90.00
_cell.angle_beta   90.00
_cell.angle_gamma   90.00
#
_symmetry.space_group_name_H-M   'P 1'
#
loop_
_entity.id
_entity.type
_entity.pdbx_description
1 polymer ?
#
loop_
_entity_poly.entity_id
_entity_poly.type
_entity_poly.pdbx_seq_one_letter_code
_entity_poly.pdbx_strand_id
1 'polypeptide(L)'
;MKRLLIAALALVALSSAPRAYAWDASGHGTIGHIADRHLTPKARKMCSKYLGHSLAYYASWLDQWRYSHEYHHTARWHAVGIKDGEFVPGQVAGDIADFLAPLTPDDHGVARMEQMLTNLEHYRNMPDSAVTVNLKCLIHMVGDMHCPGHVFYYGLKQYEMKAYDQPIRFHGFIDKCYGRYNKGKTSDEFYHKYCRLTKKEIDALCVGDMGDWVKQNTPVFKECYTLLSPTIDYRDLPEQNKFRLKEITDELRVKAGYRLAYVMNQIFK
;
A
#
# COMPACT_ATOMS: atom_id res chain seq x y z
N MET A 1 -13.43 17.25 50.07
CA MET A 1 -13.75 17.30 48.64
C MET A 1 -12.52 17.67 47.78
N LYS A 2 -11.40 16.93 47.90
CA LYS A 2 -10.13 17.19 47.13
C LYS A 2 -9.46 15.88 46.61
N ARG A 3 -10.20 14.76 46.51
CA ARG A 3 -9.64 13.45 46.08
C ARG A 3 -10.30 12.86 44.84
N LEU A 4 -11.16 13.60 44.12
CA LEU A 4 -11.89 13.10 42.94
C LEU A 4 -11.44 13.70 41.60
N LEU A 5 -10.41 14.54 41.59
CA LEU A 5 -9.94 15.25 40.37
C LEU A 5 -8.66 14.66 39.76
N ILE A 6 -8.05 13.61 40.35
CA ILE A 6 -6.80 13.01 39.83
C ILE A 6 -7.04 11.76 38.97
N ALA A 7 -8.25 11.18 39.04
CA ALA A 7 -8.55 9.95 38.26
C ALA A 7 -8.98 10.21 36.81
N ALA A 8 -9.30 11.43 36.41
CA ALA A 8 -9.81 11.76 35.08
C ALA A 8 -8.72 12.11 34.04
N LEU A 9 -7.47 12.33 34.47
CA LEU A 9 -6.36 12.71 33.57
C LEU A 9 -5.48 11.53 33.12
N ALA A 10 -5.68 10.33 33.66
CA ALA A 10 -4.87 9.16 33.32
C ALA A 10 -5.46 8.31 32.14
N LEU A 11 -6.64 8.62 31.63
CA LEU A 11 -7.33 7.81 30.62
C LEU A 11 -7.20 8.33 29.17
N VAL A 12 -6.48 9.43 28.93
CA VAL A 12 -6.33 10.00 27.57
C VAL A 12 -4.96 9.70 26.95
N ALA A 13 -4.04 9.06 27.67
CA ALA A 13 -2.67 8.80 27.19
C ALA A 13 -2.45 7.42 26.55
N LEU A 14 -3.49 6.62 26.29
CA LEU A 14 -3.35 5.22 25.84
C LEU A 14 -3.77 4.95 24.38
N SER A 15 -3.78 5.93 23.49
CA SER A 15 -4.17 5.68 22.09
C SER A 15 -3.32 6.36 21.02
N SER A 16 -2.05 6.58 21.25
CA SER A 16 -1.13 7.03 20.19
C SER A 16 0.03 6.05 19.95
N ALA A 17 -0.27 4.77 19.84
CA ALA A 17 0.64 3.89 19.09
C ALA A 17 0.70 4.41 17.65
N PRO A 18 1.88 4.67 17.07
CA PRO A 18 1.96 5.11 15.68
C PRO A 18 1.35 4.01 14.81
N ARG A 19 0.19 4.31 14.22
CA ARG A 19 -0.47 3.42 13.25
C ARG A 19 0.50 3.19 12.11
N ALA A 20 0.87 1.94 11.86
CA ALA A 20 1.61 1.56 10.67
C ALA A 20 0.66 1.68 9.49
N TYR A 21 0.99 2.55 8.54
CA TYR A 21 0.29 2.68 7.26
C TYR A 21 1.19 2.03 6.20
N ALA A 22 0.60 1.31 5.25
CA ALA A 22 1.23 1.05 3.95
C ALA A 22 1.73 2.35 3.36
N TRP A 23 2.56 2.42 2.33
CA TRP A 23 3.04 3.75 1.92
C TRP A 23 2.34 4.88 2.68
N ASP A 24 2.99 5.79 3.31
CA ASP A 24 2.26 6.85 4.02
C ASP A 24 1.18 7.48 3.14
N ALA A 25 0.24 8.21 3.70
CA ALA A 25 -0.87 8.80 2.94
C ALA A 25 -0.40 9.62 1.72
N SER A 26 0.81 10.21 1.79
CA SER A 26 1.40 10.96 0.68
C SER A 26 1.92 10.05 -0.43
N GLY A 27 2.47 8.89 -0.08
CA GLY A 27 2.92 7.88 -1.03
C GLY A 27 1.74 7.24 -1.78
N HIS A 28 0.71 6.81 -1.07
CA HIS A 28 -0.55 6.34 -1.67
C HIS A 28 -1.21 7.42 -2.53
N GLY A 29 -1.29 8.65 -2.02
CA GLY A 29 -1.85 9.77 -2.77
C GLY A 29 -1.12 10.03 -4.08
N THR A 30 0.21 9.87 -4.09
CA THR A 30 1.02 10.00 -5.32
C THR A 30 0.71 8.90 -6.33
N ILE A 31 0.53 7.64 -5.89
CA ILE A 31 0.11 6.53 -6.75
C ILE A 31 -1.25 6.82 -7.38
N GLY A 32 -2.24 7.23 -6.58
CA GLY A 32 -3.55 7.63 -7.08
C GLY A 32 -3.50 8.81 -8.04
N HIS A 33 -2.65 9.81 -7.77
CA HIS A 33 -2.46 10.97 -8.66
C HIS A 33 -1.87 10.58 -10.02
N ILE A 34 -0.90 9.68 -10.06
CA ILE A 34 -0.36 9.14 -11.31
C ILE A 34 -1.48 8.42 -12.07
N ALA A 35 -2.24 7.57 -11.39
CA ALA A 35 -3.33 6.81 -12.01
C ALA A 35 -4.41 7.73 -12.58
N ASP A 36 -4.84 8.77 -11.84
CA ASP A 36 -5.83 9.75 -12.31
C ASP A 36 -5.43 10.37 -13.66
N ARG A 37 -4.15 10.62 -13.88
CA ARG A 37 -3.64 11.23 -15.13
C ARG A 37 -3.66 10.29 -16.33
N HIS A 38 -3.73 8.97 -16.09
CA HIS A 38 -3.69 7.92 -17.11
C HIS A 38 -5.03 7.19 -17.32
N LEU A 39 -6.11 7.67 -16.70
CA LEU A 39 -7.45 7.15 -16.95
C LEU A 39 -7.92 7.52 -18.36
N THR A 40 -8.49 6.53 -19.07
CA THR A 40 -9.26 6.79 -20.28
C THR A 40 -10.46 7.71 -19.97
N PRO A 41 -11.04 8.43 -20.95
CA PRO A 41 -12.22 9.26 -20.71
C PRO A 41 -13.39 8.47 -20.11
N LYS A 42 -13.57 7.22 -20.54
CA LYS A 42 -14.64 6.34 -20.04
C LYS A 42 -14.37 5.92 -18.59
N ALA A 43 -13.17 5.44 -18.27
CA ALA A 43 -12.80 5.07 -16.91
C ALA A 43 -12.88 6.27 -15.96
N ARG A 44 -12.42 7.44 -16.37
CA ARG A 44 -12.52 8.69 -15.60
C ARG A 44 -13.98 9.03 -15.26
N LYS A 45 -14.88 8.97 -16.27
CA LYS A 45 -16.32 9.20 -16.06
C LYS A 45 -16.92 8.20 -15.08
N MET A 46 -16.56 6.92 -15.19
CA MET A 46 -17.11 5.87 -14.34
C MET A 46 -16.53 5.93 -12.91
N CYS A 47 -15.24 6.16 -12.75
CA CYS A 47 -14.65 6.42 -11.44
C CYS A 47 -15.32 7.62 -10.77
N SER A 48 -15.52 8.73 -11.49
CA SER A 48 -16.22 9.90 -10.96
C SER A 48 -17.66 9.58 -10.53
N LYS A 49 -18.37 8.74 -11.31
CA LYS A 49 -19.74 8.31 -10.95
C LYS A 49 -19.78 7.58 -9.62
N TYR A 50 -18.89 6.58 -9.43
CA TYR A 50 -18.96 5.70 -8.27
C TYR A 50 -18.23 6.26 -7.05
N LEU A 51 -17.16 7.04 -7.24
CA LEU A 51 -16.32 7.52 -6.16
C LEU A 51 -16.65 8.96 -5.72
N GLY A 52 -17.10 9.82 -6.64
CA GLY A 52 -17.33 11.24 -6.37
C GLY A 52 -16.07 12.10 -6.20
N HIS A 53 -14.91 11.47 -6.02
CA HIS A 53 -13.60 12.12 -5.88
C HIS A 53 -12.53 11.39 -6.71
N SER A 54 -11.32 11.96 -6.77
CA SER A 54 -10.17 11.37 -7.46
C SER A 54 -9.72 10.05 -6.83
N LEU A 55 -8.94 9.25 -7.58
CA LEU A 55 -8.30 8.06 -7.01
C LEU A 55 -7.33 8.43 -5.90
N ALA A 56 -6.61 9.55 -6.05
CA ALA A 56 -5.70 10.06 -5.03
C ALA A 56 -6.41 10.34 -3.69
N TYR A 57 -7.66 10.79 -3.69
CA TYR A 57 -8.45 11.02 -2.48
C TYR A 57 -8.69 9.73 -1.69
N TYR A 58 -8.94 8.60 -2.39
CA TYR A 58 -9.23 7.32 -1.75
C TYR A 58 -8.00 6.43 -1.55
N ALA A 59 -6.82 6.87 -2.00
CA ALA A 59 -5.64 6.04 -2.05
C ALA A 59 -5.20 5.46 -0.68
N SER A 60 -5.45 6.16 0.43
CA SER A 60 -5.21 5.66 1.80
C SER A 60 -6.51 5.33 2.58
N TRP A 61 -7.63 5.15 1.87
CA TRP A 61 -8.94 4.94 2.50
C TRP A 61 -8.97 3.67 3.37
N LEU A 62 -8.46 2.56 2.86
CA LEU A 62 -8.54 1.28 3.56
C LEU A 62 -7.72 1.28 4.86
N ASP A 63 -6.59 1.96 4.90
CA ASP A 63 -5.79 2.16 6.11
C ASP A 63 -6.55 2.91 7.22
N GLN A 64 -7.40 3.85 6.85
CA GLN A 64 -8.20 4.61 7.80
C GLN A 64 -9.34 3.77 8.38
N TRP A 65 -9.90 2.85 7.58
CA TRP A 65 -11.11 2.11 7.91
C TRP A 65 -10.87 0.69 8.43
N ARG A 66 -9.70 0.08 8.17
CA ARG A 66 -9.40 -1.30 8.64
C ARG A 66 -9.47 -1.50 10.16
N TYR A 67 -9.50 -0.44 10.94
CA TYR A 67 -9.69 -0.50 12.40
C TYR A 67 -11.15 -0.34 12.83
N SER A 68 -12.07 -0.06 11.90
CA SER A 68 -13.49 0.01 12.21
C SER A 68 -14.09 -1.39 12.31
N HIS A 69 -15.20 -1.50 13.04
CA HIS A 69 -15.92 -2.78 13.15
C HIS A 69 -16.37 -3.32 11.79
N GLU A 70 -16.71 -2.45 10.86
CA GLU A 70 -17.20 -2.81 9.52
C GLU A 70 -16.08 -3.38 8.63
N TYR A 71 -14.85 -2.83 8.72
CA TYR A 71 -13.75 -3.15 7.80
C TYR A 71 -12.56 -3.84 8.46
N HIS A 72 -12.62 -4.20 9.75
CA HIS A 72 -11.48 -4.86 10.42
C HIS A 72 -11.05 -6.16 9.73
N HIS A 73 -11.97 -6.87 9.08
CA HIS A 73 -11.69 -8.07 8.32
C HIS A 73 -10.73 -7.83 7.14
N THR A 74 -10.60 -6.58 6.68
CA THR A 74 -9.68 -6.22 5.58
C THR A 74 -8.21 -6.11 6.02
N ALA A 75 -7.92 -6.20 7.32
CA ALA A 75 -6.57 -6.01 7.83
C ALA A 75 -5.53 -6.97 7.19
N ARG A 76 -5.94 -8.18 6.80
CA ARG A 76 -5.08 -9.16 6.12
C ARG A 76 -4.89 -8.89 4.63
N TRP A 77 -5.74 -8.07 4.03
CA TRP A 77 -5.71 -7.76 2.60
C TRP A 77 -4.56 -6.82 2.23
N HIS A 78 -4.00 -6.13 3.21
CA HIS A 78 -2.87 -5.22 3.03
C HIS A 78 -1.54 -5.93 2.73
N ALA A 79 -1.46 -7.23 2.90
CA ALA A 79 -0.20 -7.95 2.81
C ALA A 79 -0.35 -9.29 2.08
N VAL A 80 0.79 -9.79 1.60
CA VAL A 80 0.91 -11.14 1.02
C VAL A 80 2.23 -11.77 1.46
N GLY A 81 2.21 -13.06 1.74
CA GLY A 81 3.40 -13.87 1.93
C GLY A 81 3.77 -14.60 0.64
N ILE A 82 5.05 -14.92 0.47
CA ILE A 82 5.56 -15.79 -0.59
C ILE A 82 6.33 -16.92 0.05
N LYS A 83 5.83 -18.15 -0.14
CA LYS A 83 6.44 -19.39 0.32
C LYS A 83 6.57 -20.35 -0.86
N ASP A 84 7.80 -20.80 -1.14
CA ASP A 84 8.09 -21.76 -2.22
C ASP A 84 7.52 -21.32 -3.59
N GLY A 85 7.44 -20.00 -3.83
CA GLY A 85 6.89 -19.40 -5.06
C GLY A 85 5.39 -19.17 -5.05
N GLU A 86 4.67 -19.71 -4.06
CA GLU A 86 3.21 -19.56 -3.91
C GLU A 86 2.84 -18.41 -2.99
N PHE A 87 1.67 -17.81 -3.24
CA PHE A 87 1.12 -16.80 -2.37
C PHE A 87 0.45 -17.42 -1.15
N VAL A 88 0.71 -16.83 0.01
CA VAL A 88 0.15 -17.24 1.30
C VAL A 88 -0.25 -15.98 2.09
N PRO A 89 -1.05 -16.11 3.14
CA PRO A 89 -1.36 -14.98 4.02
C PRO A 89 -0.09 -14.30 4.55
N GLY A 90 -0.08 -12.96 4.49
CA GLY A 90 0.97 -12.15 5.09
C GLY A 90 0.83 -12.03 6.61
N GLN A 91 1.82 -11.43 7.24
CA GLN A 91 1.77 -11.15 8.69
C GLN A 91 0.88 -9.94 8.97
N VAL A 92 0.10 -10.02 10.03
CA VAL A 92 -0.74 -8.94 10.55
C VAL A 92 -0.22 -8.48 11.91
N ALA A 93 -0.35 -7.21 12.23
CA ALA A 93 0.01 -6.70 13.56
C ALA A 93 -0.84 -7.38 14.66
N GLY A 94 -0.18 -7.73 15.79
CA GLY A 94 -0.73 -8.64 16.79
C GLY A 94 -2.06 -8.20 17.42
N ASP A 95 -2.26 -6.88 17.62
CA ASP A 95 -3.46 -6.32 18.23
C ASP A 95 -4.75 -6.46 17.41
N ILE A 96 -4.64 -6.63 16.10
CA ILE A 96 -5.79 -6.88 15.22
C ILE A 96 -6.03 -8.38 15.02
N ALA A 97 -4.97 -9.19 15.07
CA ALA A 97 -5.06 -10.61 14.79
C ALA A 97 -6.10 -11.35 15.67
N ASP A 98 -6.26 -10.91 16.92
CA ASP A 98 -7.17 -11.51 17.91
C ASP A 98 -8.66 -11.31 17.56
N PHE A 99 -8.98 -10.33 16.72
CA PHE A 99 -10.36 -10.02 16.31
C PHE A 99 -10.72 -10.56 14.92
N LEU A 100 -9.78 -11.19 14.23
CA LEU A 100 -10.01 -11.69 12.88
C LEU A 100 -10.54 -13.13 12.91
N ALA A 101 -11.40 -13.45 11.94
CA ALA A 101 -11.84 -14.82 11.68
C ALA A 101 -10.65 -15.76 11.45
N PRO A 102 -10.81 -17.10 11.61
CA PRO A 102 -9.76 -18.06 11.30
C PRO A 102 -9.15 -17.83 9.92
N LEU A 103 -7.84 -17.99 9.83
CA LEU A 103 -7.07 -17.73 8.61
C LEU A 103 -7.43 -18.75 7.52
N THR A 104 -7.68 -18.27 6.32
CA THR A 104 -7.83 -19.10 5.10
C THR A 104 -6.63 -18.91 4.17
N PRO A 105 -6.32 -19.88 3.30
CA PRO A 105 -5.20 -19.73 2.34
C PRO A 105 -5.27 -18.48 1.48
N ASP A 106 -6.48 -18.08 1.07
CA ASP A 106 -6.74 -16.93 0.19
C ASP A 106 -6.88 -15.59 0.94
N ASP A 107 -6.60 -15.58 2.23
CA ASP A 107 -6.75 -14.37 3.05
C ASP A 107 -5.52 -13.46 2.96
N HIS A 108 -5.23 -13.02 1.74
CA HIS A 108 -4.11 -12.13 1.40
C HIS A 108 -4.44 -11.18 0.26
N GLY A 109 -3.64 -10.10 0.12
CA GLY A 109 -3.91 -9.01 -0.80
C GLY A 109 -4.11 -9.42 -2.26
N VAL A 110 -3.27 -10.31 -2.79
CA VAL A 110 -3.36 -10.74 -4.20
C VAL A 110 -4.69 -11.44 -4.47
N ALA A 111 -5.06 -12.48 -3.71
CA ALA A 111 -6.31 -13.22 -3.91
C ALA A 111 -7.54 -12.31 -3.75
N ARG A 112 -7.50 -11.38 -2.80
CA ARG A 112 -8.62 -10.44 -2.59
C ARG A 112 -8.78 -9.45 -3.74
N MET A 113 -7.67 -8.98 -4.32
CA MET A 113 -7.75 -8.13 -5.51
C MET A 113 -8.28 -8.88 -6.72
N GLU A 114 -7.86 -10.12 -6.96
CA GLU A 114 -8.38 -10.97 -8.03
C GLU A 114 -9.89 -11.19 -7.88
N GLN A 115 -10.36 -11.48 -6.67
CA GLN A 115 -11.80 -11.59 -6.39
C GLN A 115 -12.56 -10.29 -6.67
N MET A 116 -12.00 -9.14 -6.28
CA MET A 116 -12.62 -7.83 -6.56
C MET A 116 -12.68 -7.55 -8.06
N LEU A 117 -11.64 -7.88 -8.82
CA LEU A 117 -11.62 -7.73 -10.26
C LEU A 117 -12.69 -8.60 -10.93
N THR A 118 -12.80 -9.87 -10.54
CA THR A 118 -13.86 -10.78 -11.01
C THR A 118 -15.26 -10.23 -10.71
N ASN A 119 -15.49 -9.73 -9.50
CA ASN A 119 -16.75 -9.08 -9.16
C ASN A 119 -17.04 -7.89 -10.08
N LEU A 120 -16.05 -7.05 -10.32
CA LEU A 120 -16.19 -5.82 -11.10
C LEU A 120 -16.32 -6.05 -12.62
N GLU A 121 -16.05 -7.25 -13.14
CA GLU A 121 -16.44 -7.62 -14.51
C GLU A 121 -17.95 -7.46 -14.74
N HIS A 122 -18.72 -7.66 -13.67
CA HIS A 122 -20.18 -7.56 -13.67
C HIS A 122 -20.71 -6.31 -12.95
N TYR A 123 -19.90 -5.24 -12.86
CA TYR A 123 -20.23 -4.05 -12.07
C TYR A 123 -21.59 -3.43 -12.39
N ARG A 124 -22.12 -3.60 -13.61
CA ARG A 124 -23.44 -3.08 -14.00
C ARG A 124 -24.60 -3.79 -13.29
N ASN A 125 -24.37 -5.00 -12.81
CA ASN A 125 -25.36 -5.82 -12.09
C ASN A 125 -25.19 -5.73 -10.56
N MET A 126 -24.19 -4.99 -10.09
CA MET A 126 -23.93 -4.80 -8.67
C MET A 126 -24.60 -3.52 -8.13
N PRO A 127 -24.95 -3.47 -6.84
CA PRO A 127 -25.29 -2.20 -6.18
C PRO A 127 -24.14 -1.20 -6.29
N ASP A 128 -24.45 0.07 -6.55
CA ASP A 128 -23.44 1.13 -6.68
C ASP A 128 -22.52 1.21 -5.44
N SER A 129 -23.05 0.95 -4.24
CA SER A 129 -22.27 0.89 -2.99
C SER A 129 -21.21 -0.23 -3.01
N ALA A 130 -21.56 -1.41 -3.52
CA ALA A 130 -20.64 -2.54 -3.62
C ALA A 130 -19.53 -2.25 -4.65
N VAL A 131 -19.87 -1.65 -5.80
CA VAL A 131 -18.87 -1.18 -6.78
C VAL A 131 -17.92 -0.18 -6.13
N THR A 132 -18.47 0.80 -5.41
CA THR A 132 -17.67 1.83 -4.71
C THR A 132 -16.67 1.24 -3.74
N VAL A 133 -17.08 0.28 -2.90
CA VAL A 133 -16.18 -0.36 -1.91
C VAL A 133 -15.07 -1.15 -2.61
N ASN A 134 -15.43 -1.97 -3.63
CA ASN A 134 -14.40 -2.73 -4.38
C ASN A 134 -13.38 -1.80 -5.02
N LEU A 135 -13.81 -0.69 -5.64
CA LEU A 135 -12.90 0.29 -6.23
C LEU A 135 -11.98 0.93 -5.19
N LYS A 136 -12.52 1.34 -4.02
CA LYS A 136 -11.72 1.94 -2.94
C LYS A 136 -10.66 0.97 -2.41
N CYS A 137 -11.03 -0.31 -2.23
CA CYS A 137 -10.09 -1.34 -1.81
C CYS A 137 -8.99 -1.54 -2.86
N LEU A 138 -9.33 -1.69 -4.15
CA LEU A 138 -8.35 -1.85 -5.23
C LEU A 138 -7.40 -0.66 -5.33
N ILE A 139 -7.90 0.58 -5.23
CA ILE A 139 -7.07 1.79 -5.28
C ILE A 139 -5.97 1.74 -4.22
N HIS A 140 -6.28 1.29 -3.03
CA HIS A 140 -5.33 1.17 -1.93
C HIS A 140 -4.39 -0.03 -2.12
N MET A 141 -4.95 -1.23 -2.33
CA MET A 141 -4.22 -2.48 -2.32
C MET A 141 -3.23 -2.62 -3.47
N VAL A 142 -3.48 -1.99 -4.64
CA VAL A 142 -2.48 -1.92 -5.71
C VAL A 142 -1.22 -1.21 -5.20
N GLY A 143 -1.36 -0.16 -4.40
CA GLY A 143 -0.23 0.50 -3.76
C GLY A 143 0.52 -0.44 -2.80
N ASP A 144 -0.21 -1.16 -1.93
CA ASP A 144 0.37 -2.09 -0.96
C ASP A 144 1.18 -3.20 -1.62
N MET A 145 0.65 -3.80 -2.68
CA MET A 145 1.33 -4.88 -3.40
C MET A 145 2.56 -4.40 -4.21
N HIS A 146 2.80 -3.10 -4.26
CA HIS A 146 4.04 -2.50 -4.76
C HIS A 146 4.94 -1.99 -3.64
N CYS A 147 4.62 -2.25 -2.38
CA CYS A 147 5.41 -1.84 -1.22
C CYS A 147 6.23 -3.03 -0.68
N PRO A 148 7.58 -2.92 -0.59
CA PRO A 148 8.41 -3.98 -0.01
C PRO A 148 8.04 -4.35 1.42
N GLY A 149 7.41 -3.43 2.15
CA GLY A 149 6.94 -3.67 3.53
C GLY A 149 5.74 -4.61 3.62
N HIS A 150 4.98 -4.78 2.54
CA HIS A 150 3.73 -5.56 2.50
C HIS A 150 3.89 -6.95 1.85
N VAL A 151 5.06 -7.25 1.29
CA VAL A 151 5.37 -8.55 0.70
C VAL A 151 6.39 -9.28 1.58
N PHE A 152 5.95 -10.39 2.18
CA PHE A 152 6.71 -11.16 3.15
C PHE A 152 7.27 -12.42 2.49
N TYR A 153 8.55 -12.68 2.66
CA TYR A 153 9.19 -13.88 2.14
C TYR A 153 9.39 -14.89 3.26
N TYR A 154 8.94 -16.11 3.07
CA TYR A 154 9.22 -17.19 4.01
C TYR A 154 10.74 -17.39 4.11
N GLY A 155 11.25 -17.38 5.35
CA GLY A 155 12.70 -17.42 5.59
C GLY A 155 13.40 -16.06 5.69
N LEU A 156 12.77 -14.97 5.20
CA LEU A 156 13.23 -13.60 5.47
C LEU A 156 12.34 -12.97 6.55
N LYS A 157 12.85 -12.86 7.75
CA LYS A 157 12.12 -12.22 8.84
C LYS A 157 12.19 -10.71 8.69
N GLN A 158 11.06 -10.04 8.73
CA GLN A 158 11.05 -8.59 8.94
C GLN A 158 11.65 -8.29 10.33
N TYR A 159 12.59 -7.37 10.37
CA TYR A 159 13.35 -7.03 11.55
C TYR A 159 13.01 -5.64 12.09
N GLU A 160 13.31 -5.42 13.36
CA GLU A 160 13.43 -4.07 13.91
C GLU A 160 14.78 -3.48 13.54
N MET A 161 14.77 -2.19 13.23
CA MET A 161 15.94 -1.39 12.91
C MET A 161 15.89 -0.09 13.70
N LYS A 162 16.95 0.69 13.61
CA LYS A 162 16.96 2.04 14.16
C LYS A 162 16.90 3.08 13.04
N ALA A 163 16.09 4.10 13.25
CA ALA A 163 16.10 5.29 12.43
C ALA A 163 16.01 6.53 13.32
N TYR A 164 17.06 7.36 13.33
CA TYR A 164 17.17 8.55 14.17
C TYR A 164 17.05 8.22 15.67
N ASP A 165 17.79 7.20 16.13
CA ASP A 165 17.82 6.65 17.49
C ASP A 165 16.48 6.05 17.97
N GLN A 166 15.49 5.94 17.10
CA GLN A 166 14.20 5.34 17.43
C GLN A 166 14.07 3.94 16.82
N PRO A 167 13.56 2.97 17.58
CA PRO A 167 13.22 1.66 17.02
C PRO A 167 12.09 1.81 16.02
N ILE A 168 12.20 1.14 14.88
CA ILE A 168 11.18 1.07 13.85
C ILE A 168 11.24 -0.29 13.17
N ARG A 169 10.09 -0.89 12.89
CA ARG A 169 10.06 -2.11 12.07
C ARG A 169 10.38 -1.78 10.63
N PHE A 170 11.01 -2.71 9.91
CA PHE A 170 11.30 -2.61 8.48
C PHE A 170 10.09 -2.10 7.69
N HIS A 171 8.93 -2.75 7.87
CA HIS A 171 7.67 -2.35 7.25
C HIS A 171 7.38 -0.85 7.49
N GLY A 172 7.27 -0.43 8.75
CA GLY A 172 6.95 0.97 9.06
C GLY A 172 8.02 1.98 8.62
N PHE A 173 9.26 1.54 8.40
CA PHE A 173 10.30 2.37 7.80
C PHE A 173 10.05 2.58 6.30
N ILE A 174 9.81 1.48 5.57
CA ILE A 174 9.54 1.52 4.13
C ILE A 174 8.30 2.35 3.82
N ASP A 175 7.24 2.20 4.61
CA ASP A 175 6.00 2.99 4.45
C ASP A 175 6.23 4.49 4.48
N LYS A 176 7.16 4.94 5.35
CA LYS A 176 7.50 6.36 5.51
C LYS A 176 8.57 6.86 4.54
N CYS A 177 9.10 6.02 3.68
CA CYS A 177 10.19 6.41 2.75
C CYS A 177 9.78 7.53 1.82
N TYR A 178 8.52 7.56 1.32
CA TYR A 178 8.10 8.62 0.42
C TYR A 178 8.17 10.00 1.10
N GLY A 179 7.51 10.18 2.22
CA GLY A 179 7.54 11.44 2.97
C GLY A 179 8.94 11.84 3.38
N ARG A 180 9.80 10.86 3.66
CA ARG A 180 11.21 11.09 4.02
C ARG A 180 12.04 11.62 2.85
N TYR A 181 11.93 10.96 1.68
CA TYR A 181 12.76 11.29 0.51
C TYR A 181 12.18 12.41 -0.36
N ASN A 182 10.89 12.64 -0.27
CA ASN A 182 10.17 13.61 -1.07
C ASN A 182 9.53 14.72 -0.22
N LYS A 183 10.09 14.98 0.96
CA LYS A 183 9.60 16.02 1.88
C LYS A 183 9.40 17.35 1.16
N GLY A 184 8.20 17.90 1.29
CA GLY A 184 7.82 19.20 0.69
C GLY A 184 7.52 19.14 -0.80
N LYS A 185 7.60 17.99 -1.46
CA LYS A 185 7.19 17.84 -2.86
C LYS A 185 5.72 17.45 -2.96
N THR A 186 5.04 18.02 -3.91
CA THR A 186 3.68 17.65 -4.30
C THR A 186 3.68 16.39 -5.16
N SER A 187 2.54 15.69 -5.24
CA SER A 187 2.36 14.56 -6.16
C SER A 187 2.53 14.98 -7.62
N ASP A 188 2.19 16.22 -7.95
CA ASP A 188 2.36 16.78 -9.31
C ASP A 188 3.84 16.96 -9.66
N GLU A 189 4.66 17.51 -8.76
CA GLU A 189 6.11 17.62 -8.94
C GLU A 189 6.78 16.26 -9.08
N PHE A 190 6.32 15.27 -8.29
CA PHE A 190 6.77 13.88 -8.40
C PHE A 190 6.44 13.31 -9.78
N TYR A 191 5.18 13.47 -10.23
CA TYR A 191 4.72 13.03 -11.53
C TYR A 191 5.57 13.61 -12.66
N HIS A 192 5.75 14.92 -12.69
CA HIS A 192 6.54 15.60 -13.73
C HIS A 192 8.01 15.19 -13.73
N LYS A 193 8.55 14.78 -12.60
CA LYS A 193 9.95 14.36 -12.50
C LYS A 193 10.15 12.90 -12.96
N TYR A 194 9.26 11.99 -12.57
CA TYR A 194 9.52 10.54 -12.65
C TYR A 194 8.64 9.80 -13.67
N CYS A 195 7.47 10.33 -14.02
CA CYS A 195 6.54 9.65 -14.92
C CYS A 195 6.84 10.05 -16.39
N ARG A 196 7.83 9.40 -16.99
CA ARG A 196 8.34 9.69 -18.33
C ARG A 196 8.17 8.54 -19.32
N LEU A 197 7.44 7.48 -18.96
CA LEU A 197 7.28 6.30 -19.77
C LEU A 197 6.44 6.61 -21.02
N THR A 198 6.88 6.10 -22.15
CA THR A 198 6.10 6.09 -23.39
C THR A 198 4.94 5.12 -23.29
N LYS A 199 3.94 5.25 -24.17
CA LYS A 199 2.82 4.31 -24.23
C LYS A 199 3.29 2.85 -24.34
N LYS A 200 4.28 2.56 -25.19
CA LYS A 200 4.84 1.23 -25.38
C LYS A 200 5.44 0.67 -24.09
N GLU A 201 6.16 1.49 -23.31
CA GLU A 201 6.73 1.09 -22.03
C GLU A 201 5.66 0.87 -20.97
N ILE A 202 4.61 1.71 -20.94
CA ILE A 202 3.46 1.51 -20.05
C ILE A 202 2.74 0.21 -20.39
N ASP A 203 2.48 -0.06 -21.69
CA ASP A 203 1.83 -1.29 -22.12
C ASP A 203 2.65 -2.52 -21.70
N ALA A 204 3.98 -2.48 -21.87
CA ALA A 204 4.88 -3.54 -21.44
C ALA A 204 4.92 -3.71 -19.91
N LEU A 205 4.89 -2.60 -19.15
CA LEU A 205 4.85 -2.59 -17.70
C LEU A 205 3.59 -3.25 -17.13
N CYS A 206 2.47 -3.15 -17.84
CA CYS A 206 1.16 -3.63 -17.41
C CYS A 206 0.85 -5.06 -17.89
N VAL A 207 1.81 -5.76 -18.52
CA VAL A 207 1.65 -7.17 -18.88
C VAL A 207 1.56 -8.04 -17.63
N GLY A 208 0.62 -9.02 -17.64
CA GLY A 208 0.36 -9.92 -16.52
C GLY A 208 -0.77 -9.41 -15.60
N ASP A 209 -0.91 -10.08 -14.48
CA ASP A 209 -1.88 -9.81 -13.43
C ASP A 209 -1.24 -9.29 -12.14
N MET A 210 -2.03 -9.18 -11.06
CA MET A 210 -1.55 -8.71 -9.76
C MET A 210 -0.46 -9.61 -9.18
N GLY A 211 -0.62 -10.92 -9.30
CA GLY A 211 0.36 -11.90 -8.82
C GLY A 211 1.67 -11.81 -9.61
N ASP A 212 1.58 -11.68 -10.93
CA ASP A 212 2.75 -11.50 -11.80
C ASP A 212 3.51 -10.22 -11.42
N TRP A 213 2.81 -9.13 -11.14
CA TRP A 213 3.46 -7.86 -10.77
C TRP A 213 4.18 -7.94 -9.43
N VAL A 214 3.62 -8.65 -8.45
CA VAL A 214 4.30 -8.91 -7.17
C VAL A 214 5.55 -9.76 -7.40
N LYS A 215 5.46 -10.84 -8.21
CA LYS A 215 6.58 -11.71 -8.55
C LYS A 215 7.68 -10.96 -9.32
N GLN A 216 7.31 -10.10 -10.28
CA GLN A 216 8.25 -9.25 -11.03
C GLN A 216 9.03 -8.27 -10.13
N ASN A 217 8.41 -7.77 -9.06
CA ASN A 217 9.04 -6.85 -8.12
C ASN A 217 9.87 -7.57 -7.03
N THR A 218 9.80 -8.91 -6.92
CA THR A 218 10.51 -9.68 -5.88
C THR A 218 12.00 -9.37 -5.77
N PRO A 219 12.79 -9.23 -6.87
CA PRO A 219 14.22 -8.92 -6.75
C PRO A 219 14.48 -7.61 -6.01
N VAL A 220 13.77 -6.52 -6.39
CA VAL A 220 13.95 -5.21 -5.74
C VAL A 220 13.36 -5.17 -4.33
N PHE A 221 12.31 -5.93 -4.05
CA PHE A 221 11.79 -6.08 -2.70
C PHE A 221 12.82 -6.72 -1.77
N LYS A 222 13.46 -7.81 -2.21
CA LYS A 222 14.54 -8.47 -1.45
C LYS A 222 15.76 -7.57 -1.32
N GLU A 223 16.10 -6.79 -2.34
CA GLU A 223 17.19 -5.82 -2.28
C GLU A 223 16.99 -4.81 -1.13
N CYS A 224 15.77 -4.34 -0.88
CA CYS A 224 15.49 -3.44 0.23
C CYS A 224 15.87 -4.02 1.59
N TYR A 225 15.74 -5.34 1.81
CA TYR A 225 16.17 -5.99 3.04
C TYR A 225 17.70 -5.96 3.23
N THR A 226 18.46 -5.93 2.14
CA THR A 226 19.93 -5.88 2.20
C THR A 226 20.50 -4.46 2.25
N LEU A 227 19.76 -3.48 1.71
CA LEU A 227 20.14 -2.07 1.75
C LEU A 227 19.99 -1.46 3.14
N LEU A 228 19.02 -1.97 3.94
CA LEU A 228 18.79 -1.61 5.32
C LEU A 228 19.51 -2.58 6.26
N SER A 229 19.62 -2.25 7.54
CA SER A 229 20.31 -3.08 8.53
C SER A 229 19.54 -3.12 9.84
N PRO A 230 19.43 -4.29 10.51
CA PRO A 230 18.89 -4.37 11.86
C PRO A 230 19.81 -3.79 12.94
N THR A 231 21.09 -3.60 12.65
CA THR A 231 22.12 -3.22 13.63
C THR A 231 22.69 -1.82 13.45
N ILE A 232 22.55 -1.23 12.25
CA ILE A 232 23.06 0.10 11.91
C ILE A 232 21.88 1.07 11.84
N ASP A 233 22.00 2.22 12.53
CA ASP A 233 20.99 3.29 12.38
C ASP A 233 20.92 3.75 10.91
N TYR A 234 19.73 4.02 10.42
CA TYR A 234 19.54 4.51 9.04
C TYR A 234 20.44 5.72 8.71
N ARG A 235 20.69 6.61 9.67
CA ARG A 235 21.57 7.78 9.46
C ARG A 235 22.99 7.40 9.09
N ASP A 236 23.46 6.27 9.63
CA ASP A 236 24.84 5.81 9.52
C ASP A 236 25.03 4.82 8.35
N LEU A 237 23.94 4.48 7.63
CA LEU A 237 24.05 3.68 6.42
C LEU A 237 24.83 4.42 5.33
N PRO A 238 25.56 3.69 4.46
CA PRO A 238 26.21 4.26 3.29
C PRO A 238 25.24 5.08 2.44
N GLU A 239 25.65 6.25 1.97
CA GLU A 239 24.81 7.13 1.13
C GLU A 239 24.34 6.43 -0.14
N GLN A 240 25.15 5.56 -0.73
CA GLN A 240 24.75 4.73 -1.86
C GLN A 240 23.56 3.83 -1.57
N ASN A 241 23.45 3.26 -0.35
CA ASN A 241 22.31 2.44 0.05
C ASN A 241 21.05 3.29 0.18
N LYS A 242 21.17 4.48 0.80
CA LYS A 242 20.05 5.43 0.93
C LYS A 242 19.58 5.90 -0.43
N PHE A 243 20.51 6.23 -1.35
CA PHE A 243 20.18 6.63 -2.71
C PHE A 243 19.47 5.51 -3.45
N ARG A 244 20.01 4.28 -3.41
CA ARG A 244 19.41 3.12 -4.07
C ARG A 244 18.01 2.80 -3.53
N LEU A 245 17.83 2.85 -2.21
CA LEU A 245 16.52 2.65 -1.58
C LEU A 245 15.50 3.68 -2.07
N LYS A 246 15.93 4.95 -2.20
CA LYS A 246 15.09 6.01 -2.76
C LYS A 246 14.70 5.71 -4.21
N GLU A 247 15.64 5.31 -5.07
CA GLU A 247 15.36 4.95 -6.47
C GLU A 247 14.32 3.83 -6.54
N ILE A 248 14.53 2.73 -5.80
CA ILE A 248 13.61 1.58 -5.76
C ILE A 248 12.20 2.05 -5.34
N THR A 249 12.12 2.79 -4.24
CA THR A 249 10.81 3.20 -3.72
C THR A 249 10.09 4.20 -4.63
N ASP A 250 10.80 5.07 -5.33
CA ASP A 250 10.20 5.98 -6.32
C ASP A 250 9.74 5.20 -7.57
N GLU A 251 10.55 4.27 -8.07
CA GLU A 251 10.22 3.40 -9.22
C GLU A 251 8.98 2.54 -8.94
N LEU A 252 8.90 1.93 -7.76
CA LEU A 252 7.76 1.10 -7.38
C LEU A 252 6.44 1.90 -7.34
N ARG A 253 6.48 3.16 -6.88
CA ARG A 253 5.29 4.04 -6.91
C ARG A 253 4.88 4.43 -8.33
N VAL A 254 5.84 4.68 -9.20
CA VAL A 254 5.57 4.94 -10.62
C VAL A 254 4.90 3.73 -11.25
N LYS A 255 5.45 2.52 -11.04
CA LYS A 255 4.85 1.26 -11.51
C LYS A 255 3.44 1.07 -10.97
N ALA A 256 3.24 1.26 -9.66
CA ALA A 256 1.93 1.14 -9.03
C ALA A 256 0.90 2.11 -9.64
N GLY A 257 1.28 3.36 -9.90
CA GLY A 257 0.38 4.35 -10.48
C GLY A 257 -0.07 4.01 -11.90
N TYR A 258 0.84 3.59 -12.77
CA TYR A 258 0.49 3.16 -14.14
C TYR A 258 -0.37 1.88 -14.13
N ARG A 259 -0.03 0.90 -13.28
CA ARG A 259 -0.79 -0.35 -13.13
C ARG A 259 -2.18 -0.11 -12.54
N LEU A 260 -2.32 0.80 -11.58
CA LEU A 260 -3.63 1.21 -11.06
C LEU A 260 -4.49 1.83 -12.16
N ALA A 261 -3.93 2.73 -12.97
CA ALA A 261 -4.65 3.28 -14.12
C ALA A 261 -5.08 2.19 -15.11
N TYR A 262 -4.18 1.25 -15.41
CA TYR A 262 -4.47 0.11 -16.27
C TYR A 262 -5.65 -0.70 -15.73
N VAL A 263 -5.64 -1.06 -14.44
CA VAL A 263 -6.74 -1.80 -13.79
C VAL A 263 -8.06 -1.05 -13.93
N MET A 264 -8.12 0.24 -13.59
CA MET A 264 -9.34 1.03 -13.72
C MET A 264 -9.82 1.11 -15.18
N ASN A 265 -8.90 1.24 -16.13
CA ASN A 265 -9.21 1.26 -17.55
C ASN A 265 -9.75 -0.08 -18.04
N GLN A 266 -9.30 -1.23 -17.50
CA GLN A 266 -9.80 -2.55 -17.84
C GLN A 266 -11.22 -2.79 -17.28
N ILE A 267 -11.49 -2.40 -16.03
CA ILE A 267 -12.81 -2.50 -15.40
C ILE A 267 -13.86 -1.75 -16.21
N PHE A 268 -13.52 -0.60 -16.73
CA PHE A 268 -14.46 0.31 -17.40
C PHE A 268 -14.24 0.39 -18.94
N LYS A 269 -13.90 -0.73 -19.56
CA LYS A 269 -13.81 -0.82 -21.03
C LYS A 269 -15.08 -0.42 -21.77
#